data_6359eb2cbe0f00011cc70c5af86060ac
#
_entry.id   6359eb2cbe0f00011cc70c5af86060ac
#
_cell.length_a   1.000
_cell.length_b   1.000
_cell.length_c   1.000
_cell.angle_alpha   90.00
_cell.angle_beta   90.00
_cell.angle_gamma   90.00
#
_symmetry.space_group_name_H-M   'P 1'
#
loop_
_entity.id
_entity.type
_entity.pdbx_description
1 polymer ?
#
loop_
_entity_poly.entity_id
_entity_poly.type
_entity_poly.pdbx_seq_one_letter_code
_entity_poly.pdbx_strand_id
1 'polypeptide(L)'
;NPSLAGAVNQNAERVFIELAQILFNPWIAGILLSAILAAVMSTLSCQLLVCSSAITEDLYKAFLRKNASQKELVWIGRIMVLVVALVSIALAANPENRVLGLVSYAWAGFGAAFGPVVLFSVMWSRMTRNGALAGMVIGAVTVIVWKQFAWLGLYEIIPGFVFGSIGIVVFSLWGKAPSAAMQKRFAEADAHYHSAPPSRLQEE
;
A
#
# COMPACT_ATOMS: atom_id res chain seq x y z
N ASN A 1 28.15 10.70 21.62
CA ASN A 1 27.49 10.64 22.92
C ASN A 1 27.11 9.19 23.24
N PRO A 2 27.72 8.54 24.26
CA PRO A 2 27.49 7.10 24.54
C PRO A 2 26.04 6.75 24.86
N SER A 3 25.30 7.66 25.48
CA SER A 3 23.88 7.47 25.79
C SER A 3 23.00 7.39 24.54
N LEU A 4 23.35 8.16 23.51
CA LEU A 4 22.64 8.13 22.23
C LEU A 4 22.88 6.83 21.44
N ALA A 5 24.14 6.36 21.44
CA ALA A 5 24.49 5.12 20.77
C ALA A 5 23.72 3.92 21.32
N GLY A 6 23.53 3.86 22.63
CA GLY A 6 22.75 2.79 23.27
C GLY A 6 21.26 2.79 22.86
N ALA A 7 20.62 3.95 22.87
CA ALA A 7 19.20 4.09 22.52
C ALA A 7 18.92 3.85 21.03
N VAL A 8 19.79 4.36 20.15
CA VAL A 8 19.68 4.20 18.70
C VAL A 8 20.03 2.79 18.24
N ASN A 9 20.99 2.12 18.89
CA ASN A 9 21.32 0.73 18.59
C ASN A 9 20.16 -0.24 18.93
N GLN A 10 19.36 0.10 19.95
CA GLN A 10 18.17 -0.70 20.30
C GLN A 10 17.01 -0.43 19.32
N ASN A 11 16.82 0.82 18.91
CA ASN A 11 15.76 1.18 17.96
C ASN A 11 16.16 2.42 17.14
N ALA A 12 16.56 2.17 15.88
CA ALA A 12 16.98 3.21 14.95
C ALA A 12 15.85 4.22 14.61
N GLU A 13 14.59 3.84 14.77
CA GLU A 13 13.44 4.73 14.53
C GLU A 13 13.36 5.90 15.53
N ARG A 14 14.03 5.78 16.68
CA ARG A 14 14.06 6.82 17.71
C ARG A 14 15.11 7.91 17.50
N VAL A 15 15.95 7.79 16.48
CA VAL A 15 17.09 8.68 16.26
C VAL A 15 16.70 10.15 16.25
N PHE A 16 15.60 10.52 15.61
CA PHE A 16 15.14 11.90 15.56
C PHE A 16 14.71 12.43 16.94
N ILE A 17 14.01 11.61 17.71
CA ILE A 17 13.53 11.98 19.05
C ILE A 17 14.72 12.21 19.98
N GLU A 18 15.69 11.29 19.97
CA GLU A 18 16.89 11.37 20.79
C GLU A 18 17.76 12.58 20.39
N LEU A 19 17.93 12.83 19.09
CA LEU A 19 18.65 14.01 18.61
C LEU A 19 17.96 15.31 19.00
N ALA A 20 16.63 15.38 18.89
CA ALA A 20 15.87 16.56 19.26
C ALA A 20 16.07 16.91 20.75
N GLN A 21 16.10 15.90 21.62
CA GLN A 21 16.28 16.11 23.07
C GLN A 21 17.71 16.50 23.46
N ILE A 22 18.71 16.06 22.69
CA ILE A 22 20.13 16.30 23.02
C ILE A 22 20.65 17.61 22.42
N LEU A 23 20.24 17.93 21.18
CA LEU A 23 20.77 19.08 20.44
C LEU A 23 20.05 20.39 20.76
N PHE A 24 18.79 20.33 21.19
CA PHE A 24 17.96 21.50 21.39
C PHE A 24 17.55 21.67 22.85
N ASN A 25 17.25 22.90 23.22
CA ASN A 25 16.68 23.19 24.54
C ASN A 25 15.25 22.58 24.63
N PRO A 26 14.71 22.39 25.87
CA PRO A 26 13.41 21.72 26.04
C PRO A 26 12.24 22.34 25.27
N TRP A 27 12.26 23.68 25.08
CA TRP A 27 11.21 24.38 24.34
C TRP A 27 11.22 24.04 22.84
N ILE A 28 12.39 24.08 22.21
CA ILE A 28 12.55 23.73 20.80
C ILE A 28 12.30 22.22 20.60
N ALA A 29 12.82 21.37 21.48
CA ALA A 29 12.56 19.95 21.45
C ALA A 29 11.06 19.64 21.54
N GLY A 30 10.32 20.35 22.40
CA GLY A 30 8.86 20.24 22.50
C GLY A 30 8.14 20.61 21.21
N ILE A 31 8.54 21.67 20.54
CA ILE A 31 7.98 22.07 19.23
C ILE A 31 8.24 21.01 18.17
N LEU A 32 9.47 20.47 18.09
CA LEU A 32 9.83 19.42 17.14
C LEU A 32 9.02 18.13 17.37
N LEU A 33 8.86 17.72 18.62
CA LEU A 33 8.04 16.56 18.98
C LEU A 33 6.56 16.79 18.67
N SER A 34 6.05 17.99 18.90
CA SER A 34 4.67 18.37 18.53
C SER A 34 4.45 18.31 17.01
N ALA A 35 5.45 18.69 16.22
CA ALA A 35 5.39 18.59 14.77
C ALA A 35 5.28 17.13 14.30
N ILE A 36 6.03 16.20 14.92
CA ILE A 36 5.88 14.75 14.64
C ILE A 36 4.47 14.29 14.97
N LEU A 37 3.95 14.65 16.16
CA LEU A 37 2.59 14.25 16.55
C LEU A 37 1.54 14.79 15.58
N ALA A 38 1.68 16.04 15.13
CA ALA A 38 0.77 16.63 14.14
C ALA A 38 0.80 15.88 12.81
N ALA A 39 1.98 15.51 12.32
CA ALA A 39 2.13 14.73 11.09
C ALA A 39 1.50 13.32 11.21
N VAL A 40 1.74 12.65 12.34
CA VAL A 40 1.16 11.33 12.64
C VAL A 40 -0.36 11.41 12.73
N MET A 41 -0.91 12.40 13.44
CA MET A 41 -2.37 12.57 13.56
C MET A 41 -3.05 12.86 12.24
N SER A 42 -2.44 13.66 11.37
CA SER A 42 -2.94 13.95 10.03
C SER A 42 -3.04 12.67 9.19
N THR A 43 -1.96 11.89 9.15
CA THR A 43 -1.91 10.64 8.40
C THR A 43 -2.86 9.58 8.99
N LEU A 44 -2.88 9.44 10.31
CA LEU A 44 -3.73 8.48 11.01
C LEU A 44 -5.22 8.72 10.74
N SER A 45 -5.67 9.97 10.79
CA SER A 45 -7.06 10.33 10.52
C SER A 45 -7.47 9.94 9.10
N CYS A 46 -6.61 10.20 8.11
CA CYS A 46 -6.85 9.83 6.72
C CYS A 46 -6.91 8.30 6.55
N GLN A 47 -5.95 7.58 7.11
CA GLN A 47 -5.88 6.12 6.99
C GLN A 47 -7.05 5.42 7.67
N LEU A 48 -7.46 5.86 8.85
CA LEU A 48 -8.65 5.32 9.53
C LEU A 48 -9.92 5.53 8.71
N LEU A 49 -10.07 6.71 8.09
CA LEU A 49 -11.20 7.01 7.24
C LEU A 49 -11.22 6.12 5.99
N VAL A 50 -10.09 5.98 5.30
CA VAL A 50 -9.97 5.13 4.10
C VAL A 50 -10.25 3.66 4.44
N CYS A 51 -9.66 3.12 5.49
CA CYS A 51 -9.90 1.73 5.90
C CYS A 51 -11.36 1.49 6.28
N SER A 52 -11.97 2.40 7.06
CA SER A 52 -13.37 2.25 7.46
C SER A 52 -14.32 2.36 6.28
N SER A 53 -14.03 3.27 5.34
CA SER A 53 -14.81 3.43 4.11
C SER A 53 -14.73 2.19 3.21
N ALA A 54 -13.53 1.65 3.01
CA ALA A 54 -13.34 0.41 2.24
C ALA A 54 -14.09 -0.77 2.87
N ILE A 55 -14.01 -0.95 4.18
CA ILE A 55 -14.75 -2.01 4.87
C ILE A 55 -16.28 -1.78 4.75
N THR A 56 -16.75 -0.54 4.86
CA THR A 56 -18.18 -0.23 4.86
C THR A 56 -18.78 -0.27 3.46
N GLU A 57 -18.13 0.36 2.47
CA GLU A 57 -18.67 0.46 1.12
C GLU A 57 -18.34 -0.80 0.29
N ASP A 58 -17.10 -1.28 0.33
CA ASP A 58 -16.65 -2.35 -0.55
C ASP A 58 -16.95 -3.75 0.00
N LEU A 59 -16.92 -3.93 1.34
CA LEU A 59 -17.22 -5.22 1.94
C LEU A 59 -18.65 -5.31 2.44
N TYR A 60 -19.07 -4.42 3.36
CA TYR A 60 -20.38 -4.52 3.98
C TYR A 60 -21.50 -4.30 2.98
N LYS A 61 -21.51 -3.18 2.26
CA LYS A 61 -22.54 -2.86 1.29
C LYS A 61 -22.54 -3.80 0.09
N ALA A 62 -21.36 -4.15 -0.46
CA ALA A 62 -21.27 -5.00 -1.64
C ALA A 62 -21.67 -6.46 -1.38
N PHE A 63 -21.31 -7.02 -0.22
CA PHE A 63 -21.47 -8.45 0.06
C PHE A 63 -22.60 -8.76 1.06
N LEU A 64 -22.80 -7.93 2.11
CA LEU A 64 -23.74 -8.22 3.17
C LEU A 64 -25.09 -7.53 2.99
N ARG A 65 -25.10 -6.24 2.63
CA ARG A 65 -26.32 -5.41 2.62
C ARG A 65 -26.34 -4.44 1.43
N LYS A 66 -26.69 -4.94 0.25
CA LYS A 66 -26.75 -4.14 -0.99
C LYS A 66 -27.70 -2.92 -0.91
N ASN A 67 -28.73 -3.01 -0.10
CA ASN A 67 -29.74 -1.94 0.07
C ASN A 67 -29.60 -1.22 1.42
N ALA A 68 -28.39 -1.15 1.98
CA ALA A 68 -28.15 -0.42 3.23
C ALA A 68 -28.48 1.07 3.09
N SER A 69 -29.16 1.62 4.11
CA SER A 69 -29.47 3.05 4.15
C SER A 69 -28.22 3.88 4.42
N GLN A 70 -28.21 5.16 4.01
CA GLN A 70 -27.08 6.06 4.29
C GLN A 70 -26.80 6.22 5.79
N LYS A 71 -27.85 6.24 6.63
CA LYS A 71 -27.69 6.29 8.09
C LYS A 71 -27.01 5.05 8.64
N GLU A 72 -27.36 3.87 8.11
CA GLU A 72 -26.75 2.59 8.47
C GLU A 72 -25.26 2.56 8.09
N LEU A 73 -24.91 2.99 6.87
CA LEU A 73 -23.53 3.04 6.40
C LEU A 73 -22.66 3.97 7.25
N VAL A 74 -23.18 5.15 7.61
CA VAL A 74 -22.47 6.08 8.50
C VAL A 74 -22.23 5.46 9.89
N TRP A 75 -23.23 4.76 10.44
CA TRP A 75 -23.10 4.12 11.76
C TRP A 75 -22.05 2.99 11.73
N ILE A 76 -22.13 2.14 10.71
CA ILE A 76 -21.14 1.06 10.52
C ILE A 76 -19.74 1.63 10.28
N GLY A 77 -19.62 2.69 9.46
CA GLY A 77 -18.34 3.36 9.26
C GLY A 77 -17.70 3.84 10.57
N ARG A 78 -18.48 4.44 11.47
CA ARG A 78 -18.00 4.86 12.80
C ARG A 78 -17.54 3.68 13.65
N ILE A 79 -18.28 2.57 13.63
CA ILE A 79 -17.88 1.34 14.33
C ILE A 79 -16.60 0.79 13.73
N MET A 80 -16.47 0.78 12.41
CA MET A 80 -15.25 0.28 11.73
C MET A 80 -14.02 1.14 12.04
N VAL A 81 -14.16 2.46 12.18
CA VAL A 81 -13.06 3.33 12.66
C VAL A 81 -12.56 2.85 14.03
N LEU A 82 -13.47 2.58 14.97
CA LEU A 82 -13.10 2.08 16.30
C LEU A 82 -12.44 0.70 16.22
N VAL A 83 -12.99 -0.21 15.43
CA VAL A 83 -12.44 -1.56 15.25
C VAL A 83 -11.02 -1.49 14.68
N VAL A 84 -10.81 -0.73 13.61
CA VAL A 84 -9.49 -0.56 13.00
C VAL A 84 -8.51 0.09 13.98
N ALA A 85 -8.95 1.11 14.73
CA ALA A 85 -8.11 1.74 15.74
C ALA A 85 -7.70 0.76 16.86
N LEU A 86 -8.62 -0.05 17.37
CA LEU A 86 -8.32 -1.06 18.38
C LEU A 86 -7.36 -2.14 17.87
N VAL A 87 -7.54 -2.61 16.65
CA VAL A 87 -6.61 -3.56 16.00
C VAL A 87 -5.22 -2.92 15.86
N SER A 88 -5.14 -1.66 15.43
CA SER A 88 -3.88 -0.94 15.31
C SER A 88 -3.17 -0.78 16.66
N ILE A 89 -3.91 -0.46 17.72
CA ILE A 89 -3.37 -0.39 19.09
C ILE A 89 -2.86 -1.76 19.54
N ALA A 90 -3.60 -2.84 19.30
CA ALA A 90 -3.18 -4.18 19.66
C ALA A 90 -1.89 -4.59 18.93
N LEU A 91 -1.75 -4.25 17.64
CA LEU A 91 -0.53 -4.48 16.88
C LEU A 91 0.65 -3.65 17.40
N ALA A 92 0.40 -2.39 17.77
CA ALA A 92 1.39 -1.48 18.30
C ALA A 92 1.84 -1.84 19.74
N ALA A 93 1.03 -2.59 20.46
CA ALA A 93 1.36 -3.03 21.83
C ALA A 93 2.51 -4.04 21.89
N ASN A 94 2.85 -4.70 20.79
CA ASN A 94 4.00 -5.59 20.74
C ASN A 94 5.30 -4.79 20.50
N PRO A 95 6.25 -4.78 21.46
CA PRO A 95 7.50 -4.00 21.36
C PRO A 95 8.42 -4.44 20.22
N GLU A 96 8.25 -5.66 19.72
CA GLU A 96 9.06 -6.20 18.62
C GLU A 96 8.59 -5.70 17.24
N ASN A 97 7.36 -5.21 17.16
CA ASN A 97 6.81 -4.65 15.93
C ASN A 97 7.40 -3.26 15.66
N ARG A 98 8.39 -3.21 14.80
CA ARG A 98 8.93 -1.94 14.29
C ARG A 98 8.02 -1.40 13.20
N VAL A 99 7.70 -0.11 13.27
CA VAL A 99 6.80 0.57 12.31
C VAL A 99 7.30 0.39 10.87
N LEU A 100 8.60 0.61 10.66
CA LEU A 100 9.21 0.46 9.34
C LEU A 100 9.06 -0.97 8.79
N GLY A 101 9.22 -1.98 9.64
CA GLY A 101 9.05 -3.39 9.25
C GLY A 101 7.61 -3.71 8.83
N LEU A 102 6.61 -3.22 9.58
CA LEU A 102 5.20 -3.42 9.25
C LEU A 102 4.81 -2.70 7.95
N VAL A 103 5.24 -1.45 7.80
CA VAL A 103 4.97 -0.65 6.59
C VAL A 103 5.65 -1.27 5.36
N SER A 104 6.92 -1.65 5.48
CA SER A 104 7.65 -2.30 4.38
C SER A 104 6.96 -3.58 3.93
N TYR A 105 6.50 -4.42 4.86
CA TYR A 105 5.78 -5.65 4.53
C TYR A 105 4.44 -5.39 3.84
N ALA A 106 3.67 -4.42 4.32
CA ALA A 106 2.41 -4.02 3.67
C ALA A 106 2.66 -3.50 2.25
N TRP A 107 3.68 -2.65 2.07
CA TRP A 107 4.06 -2.13 0.75
C TRP A 107 4.56 -3.21 -0.20
N ALA A 108 5.31 -4.20 0.31
CA ALA A 108 5.71 -5.35 -0.48
C ALA A 108 4.49 -6.12 -0.99
N GLY A 109 3.50 -6.36 -0.14
CA GLY A 109 2.25 -7.03 -0.51
C GLY A 109 1.47 -6.26 -1.59
N PHE A 110 1.25 -4.97 -1.38
CA PHE A 110 0.56 -4.13 -2.37
C PHE A 110 1.36 -3.98 -3.66
N GLY A 111 2.66 -3.68 -3.57
CA GLY A 111 3.52 -3.49 -4.72
C GLY A 111 3.64 -4.74 -5.59
N ALA A 112 3.75 -5.92 -4.97
CA ALA A 112 3.81 -7.19 -5.69
C ALA A 112 2.46 -7.64 -6.28
N ALA A 113 1.35 -7.35 -5.60
CA ALA A 113 0.02 -7.73 -6.08
C ALA A 113 -0.47 -6.81 -7.21
N PHE A 114 -0.35 -5.49 -7.03
CA PHE A 114 -0.94 -4.52 -7.94
C PHE A 114 0.04 -3.91 -8.93
N GLY A 115 1.34 -3.79 -8.58
CA GLY A 115 2.34 -3.18 -9.45
C GLY A 115 2.42 -3.83 -10.84
N PRO A 116 2.60 -5.16 -10.95
CA PRO A 116 2.59 -5.83 -12.24
C PRO A 116 1.27 -5.65 -13.00
N VAL A 117 0.14 -5.70 -12.30
CA VAL A 117 -1.19 -5.57 -12.93
C VAL A 117 -1.36 -4.20 -13.56
N VAL A 118 -1.01 -3.12 -12.84
CA VAL A 118 -1.08 -1.75 -13.38
C VAL A 118 -0.13 -1.62 -14.56
N LEU A 119 1.11 -2.06 -14.43
CA LEU A 119 2.11 -1.98 -15.49
C LEU A 119 1.63 -2.69 -16.77
N PHE A 120 1.24 -3.96 -16.67
CA PHE A 120 0.79 -4.73 -17.82
C PHE A 120 -0.54 -4.25 -18.38
N SER A 121 -1.42 -3.67 -17.58
CA SER A 121 -2.70 -3.12 -18.06
C SER A 121 -2.51 -1.94 -19.02
N VAL A 122 -1.43 -1.17 -18.82
CA VAL A 122 -1.09 -0.02 -19.68
C VAL A 122 -0.19 -0.41 -20.83
N MET A 123 0.74 -1.35 -20.63
CA MET A 123 1.78 -1.67 -21.60
C MET A 123 1.46 -2.86 -22.51
N TRP A 124 0.49 -3.71 -22.15
CA TRP A 124 0.24 -4.96 -22.87
C TRP A 124 -1.23 -5.20 -23.19
N SER A 125 -1.60 -5.00 -24.45
CA SER A 125 -2.96 -5.11 -24.97
C SER A 125 -3.59 -6.52 -24.84
N ARG A 126 -2.76 -7.57 -24.67
CA ARG A 126 -3.21 -8.95 -24.52
C ARG A 126 -3.53 -9.35 -23.08
N MET A 127 -3.32 -8.47 -22.10
CA MET A 127 -3.63 -8.78 -20.70
C MET A 127 -5.11 -9.13 -20.53
N THR A 128 -5.38 -10.23 -19.79
CA THR A 128 -6.74 -10.73 -19.54
C THR A 128 -7.13 -10.54 -18.07
N ARG A 129 -8.44 -10.52 -17.78
CA ARG A 129 -8.95 -10.51 -16.41
C ARG A 129 -8.39 -11.66 -15.56
N ASN A 130 -8.32 -12.86 -16.12
CA ASN A 130 -7.80 -14.04 -15.40
C ASN A 130 -6.29 -13.93 -15.15
N GLY A 131 -5.55 -13.37 -16.11
CA GLY A 131 -4.13 -13.04 -15.93
C GLY A 131 -3.92 -12.04 -14.81
N ALA A 132 -4.71 -10.95 -14.76
CA ALA A 132 -4.64 -9.97 -13.70
C ALA A 132 -4.90 -10.60 -12.32
N LEU A 133 -5.97 -11.37 -12.18
CA LEU A 133 -6.30 -12.05 -10.92
C LEU A 133 -5.20 -13.05 -10.51
N ALA A 134 -4.69 -13.83 -11.44
CA ALA A 134 -3.60 -14.77 -11.16
C ALA A 134 -2.34 -14.03 -10.71
N GLY A 135 -1.97 -12.94 -11.37
CA GLY A 135 -0.82 -12.13 -10.98
C GLY A 135 -0.95 -11.53 -9.58
N MET A 136 -2.13 -10.98 -9.24
CA MET A 136 -2.40 -10.47 -7.89
C MET A 136 -2.23 -11.55 -6.83
N VAL A 137 -2.84 -12.71 -7.04
CA VAL A 137 -2.79 -13.82 -6.08
C VAL A 137 -1.36 -14.37 -5.96
N ILE A 138 -0.69 -14.62 -7.07
CA ILE A 138 0.68 -15.14 -7.08
C ILE A 138 1.63 -14.14 -6.44
N GLY A 139 1.53 -12.84 -6.77
CA GLY A 139 2.35 -11.78 -6.19
C GLY A 139 2.18 -11.69 -4.67
N ALA A 140 0.94 -11.64 -4.19
CA ALA A 140 0.63 -11.59 -2.76
C ALA A 140 1.12 -12.85 -2.01
N VAL A 141 0.83 -14.04 -2.53
CA VAL A 141 1.27 -15.31 -1.94
C VAL A 141 2.79 -15.40 -1.90
N THR A 142 3.47 -14.96 -2.96
CA THR A 142 4.94 -14.95 -3.01
C THR A 142 5.52 -14.09 -1.90
N VAL A 143 4.98 -12.89 -1.66
CA VAL A 143 5.45 -12.02 -0.57
C VAL A 143 5.29 -12.71 0.79
N ILE A 144 4.15 -13.33 1.05
CA ILE A 144 3.89 -14.04 2.32
C ILE A 144 4.88 -15.18 2.52
N VAL A 145 5.05 -16.02 1.49
CA VAL A 145 5.96 -17.17 1.55
C VAL A 145 7.42 -16.72 1.65
N TRP A 146 7.84 -15.74 0.85
CA TRP A 146 9.21 -15.24 0.86
C TRP A 146 9.62 -14.67 2.20
N LYS A 147 8.70 -13.97 2.87
CA LYS A 147 8.91 -13.43 4.23
C LYS A 147 9.25 -14.51 5.25
N GLN A 148 8.61 -15.69 5.15
CA GLN A 148 8.86 -16.80 6.08
C GLN A 148 10.24 -17.42 5.91
N PHE A 149 10.73 -17.49 4.68
CA PHE A 149 12.00 -18.16 4.36
C PHE A 149 13.19 -17.20 4.25
N ALA A 150 12.96 -15.89 4.12
CA ALA A 150 13.98 -14.84 4.01
C ALA A 150 15.14 -15.17 3.03
N TRP A 151 14.82 -15.82 1.90
CA TRP A 151 15.82 -16.32 0.95
C TRP A 151 16.65 -15.19 0.35
N LEU A 152 17.95 -15.38 0.31
CA LEU A 152 18.93 -14.50 -0.32
C LEU A 152 19.00 -13.06 0.27
N GLY A 153 18.34 -12.76 1.39
CA GLY A 153 18.28 -11.41 1.94
C GLY A 153 17.61 -10.37 1.02
N LEU A 154 16.86 -10.84 0.01
CA LEU A 154 16.13 -9.96 -0.91
C LEU A 154 14.82 -9.50 -0.28
N TYR A 155 14.52 -8.22 -0.50
CA TYR A 155 13.25 -7.65 -0.08
C TYR A 155 12.09 -8.29 -0.86
N GLU A 156 11.06 -8.69 -0.16
CA GLU A 156 9.96 -9.55 -0.62
C GLU A 156 9.20 -9.01 -1.84
N ILE A 157 9.23 -7.70 -2.06
CA ILE A 157 8.58 -7.06 -3.21
C ILE A 157 9.17 -7.53 -4.54
N ILE A 158 10.50 -7.78 -4.58
CA ILE A 158 11.19 -8.14 -5.82
C ILE A 158 10.70 -9.48 -6.35
N PRO A 159 10.83 -10.59 -5.59
CA PRO A 159 10.31 -11.87 -6.05
C PRO A 159 8.80 -11.85 -6.25
N GLY A 160 8.03 -11.15 -5.39
CA GLY A 160 6.60 -11.02 -5.54
C GLY A 160 6.20 -10.34 -6.86
N PHE A 161 6.89 -9.26 -7.23
CA PHE A 161 6.68 -8.57 -8.51
C PHE A 161 7.02 -9.44 -9.71
N VAL A 162 8.15 -10.14 -9.67
CA VAL A 162 8.61 -11.02 -10.77
C VAL A 162 7.64 -12.18 -10.97
N PHE A 163 7.32 -12.93 -9.91
CA PHE A 163 6.41 -14.08 -10.02
C PHE A 163 4.98 -13.64 -10.33
N GLY A 164 4.51 -12.49 -9.81
CA GLY A 164 3.25 -11.88 -10.20
C GLY A 164 3.20 -11.55 -11.69
N SER A 165 4.27 -10.96 -12.23
CA SER A 165 4.41 -10.66 -13.67
C SER A 165 4.36 -11.92 -14.52
N ILE A 166 5.11 -12.96 -14.13
CA ILE A 166 5.10 -14.26 -14.81
C ILE A 166 3.67 -14.83 -14.79
N GLY A 167 2.99 -14.77 -13.65
CA GLY A 167 1.60 -15.21 -13.51
C GLY A 167 0.67 -14.49 -14.48
N ILE A 168 0.77 -13.15 -14.59
CA ILE A 168 -0.02 -12.39 -15.56
C ILE A 168 0.20 -12.89 -16.97
N VAL A 169 1.46 -13.04 -17.38
CA VAL A 169 1.81 -13.45 -18.74
C VAL A 169 1.28 -14.86 -19.03
N VAL A 170 1.59 -15.83 -18.18
CA VAL A 170 1.20 -17.23 -18.37
C VAL A 170 -0.32 -17.38 -18.47
N PHE A 171 -1.06 -16.83 -17.50
CA PHE A 171 -2.53 -16.95 -17.48
C PHE A 171 -3.23 -16.12 -18.55
N SER A 172 -2.62 -15.01 -19.01
CA SER A 172 -3.15 -14.25 -20.14
C SER A 172 -2.93 -14.95 -21.48
N LEU A 173 -1.81 -15.65 -21.62
CA LEU A 173 -1.53 -16.43 -22.84
C LEU A 173 -2.38 -17.71 -22.89
N TRP A 174 -2.60 -18.35 -21.75
CA TRP A 174 -3.42 -19.58 -21.66
C TRP A 174 -4.92 -19.31 -21.79
N GLY A 175 -5.38 -18.10 -21.47
CA GLY A 175 -6.77 -17.68 -21.57
C GLY A 175 -7.19 -17.24 -22.98
N LYS A 176 -8.52 -17.04 -23.15
CA LYS A 176 -9.05 -16.42 -24.36
C LYS A 176 -8.56 -14.98 -24.48
N ALA A 177 -8.17 -14.57 -25.68
CA ALA A 177 -7.76 -13.18 -25.92
C ALA A 177 -8.86 -12.18 -25.49
N PRO A 178 -8.47 -10.96 -25.09
CA PRO A 178 -9.41 -9.89 -24.77
C PRO A 178 -10.36 -9.63 -25.95
N SER A 179 -11.58 -9.19 -25.64
CA SER A 179 -12.57 -8.88 -26.69
C SER A 179 -12.08 -7.77 -27.62
N ALA A 180 -12.57 -7.77 -28.86
CA ALA A 180 -12.22 -6.73 -29.83
C ALA A 180 -12.54 -5.31 -29.33
N ALA A 181 -13.60 -5.17 -28.54
CA ALA A 181 -13.96 -3.89 -27.91
C ALA A 181 -12.90 -3.41 -26.89
N MET A 182 -12.30 -4.31 -26.10
CA MET A 182 -11.21 -4.00 -25.18
C MET A 182 -9.93 -3.63 -25.91
N GLN A 183 -9.59 -4.38 -26.96
CA GLN A 183 -8.41 -4.09 -27.77
C GLN A 183 -8.54 -2.71 -28.47
N LYS A 184 -9.75 -2.39 -28.96
CA LYS A 184 -10.03 -1.07 -29.55
C LYS A 184 -9.85 0.05 -28.56
N ARG A 185 -10.39 -0.09 -27.33
CA ARG A 185 -10.19 0.90 -26.25
C ARG A 185 -8.73 1.08 -25.88
N PHE A 186 -7.96 0.01 -25.84
CA PHE A 186 -6.53 0.08 -25.58
C PHE A 186 -5.82 0.87 -26.70
N ALA A 187 -6.10 0.57 -27.95
CA ALA A 187 -5.52 1.26 -29.11
C ALA A 187 -5.93 2.74 -29.15
N GLU A 188 -7.16 3.09 -28.79
CA GLU A 188 -7.63 4.48 -28.69
C GLU A 188 -6.89 5.24 -27.59
N ALA A 189 -6.70 4.61 -26.42
CA ALA A 189 -5.94 5.20 -25.30
C ALA A 189 -4.47 5.41 -25.68
N ASP A 190 -3.84 4.44 -26.32
CA ASP A 190 -2.46 4.50 -26.78
C ASP A 190 -2.28 5.61 -27.86
N ALA A 191 -3.18 5.65 -28.82
CA ALA A 191 -3.18 6.72 -29.84
C ALA A 191 -3.36 8.12 -29.23
N HIS A 192 -4.25 8.25 -28.24
CA HIS A 192 -4.45 9.52 -27.54
C HIS A 192 -3.21 9.95 -26.76
N TYR A 193 -2.51 9.02 -26.13
CA TYR A 193 -1.26 9.28 -25.41
C TYR A 193 -0.16 9.77 -26.36
N HIS A 194 0.00 9.14 -27.51
CA HIS A 194 1.01 9.51 -28.49
C HIS A 194 0.65 10.77 -29.32
N SER A 195 -0.62 11.15 -29.40
CA SER A 195 -1.08 12.37 -30.08
C SER A 195 -1.16 13.59 -29.17
N ALA A 196 -1.03 13.41 -27.85
CA ALA A 196 -1.01 14.54 -26.92
C ALA A 196 0.23 15.40 -27.17
N PRO A 197 0.10 16.74 -27.34
CA PRO A 197 1.25 17.61 -27.47
C PRO A 197 2.13 17.52 -26.23
N PRO A 198 3.46 17.63 -26.35
CA PRO A 198 4.35 17.61 -25.20
C PRO A 198 3.86 18.64 -24.19
N SER A 199 3.64 18.18 -22.96
CA SER A 199 3.08 18.98 -21.88
C SER A 199 3.90 20.27 -21.73
N ARG A 200 3.26 21.42 -21.55
CA ARG A 200 3.86 22.75 -21.34
C ARG A 200 4.85 22.84 -20.15
N LEU A 201 5.16 21.73 -19.51
CA LEU A 201 6.13 21.61 -18.42
C LEU A 201 7.60 21.61 -18.89
N GLN A 202 7.85 21.77 -20.19
CA GLN A 202 9.21 21.92 -20.76
C GLN A 202 9.55 23.36 -21.15
N GLU A 203 8.65 24.33 -20.92
CA GLU A 203 8.86 25.75 -21.28
C GLU A 203 9.05 26.67 -20.06
N GLU A 204 9.19 26.16 -18.83
CA GLU A 204 9.65 26.88 -17.64
C GLU A 204 10.96 26.24 -17.12
#